data_e70c461c0e97f7233cc4ceff4059c2f7
#
_entry.id   e70c461c0e97f7233cc4ceff4059c2f7
#
_cell.length_a   1.000
_cell.length_b   1.000
_cell.length_c   1.000
_cell.angle_alpha   90.00
_cell.angle_beta   90.00
_cell.angle_gamma   90.00
#
_symmetry.space_group_name_H-M   'P 1'
#
loop_
_entity.id
_entity.type
_entity.pdbx_description
1 polymer ?
#
loop_
_entity_poly.entity_id
_entity_poly.type
_entity_poly.pdbx_seq_one_letter_code
_entity_poly.pdbx_strand_id
1 'polypeptide(L)'
;MKLVKNIIARTLAIWALLVFASTMFIFLWFYLLCFIFSDPFKTRYHRRVSQMWMGLFLFLSGCSFRVKGKEVFKGMPNAVVVCNHNSLIDIPISTPFLPRANKTIAKKSFVYVPLFGWIYRFATVIVDRKDHNSRKESFDNMVKVLNNGLDMLIYPEGTRNKTTEPLKSFYDGAFKLSVETQKPIIPVVILNTKKILPARPILYFTPGKIDMHILPAIYPQGHTKDSLKQAVYDVMANYYLENNGKK
;
A
#
# COMPACT_ATOMS: atom_id res chain seq x y z
N MET A 1 14.56 17.58 -26.98
CA MET A 1 13.42 16.87 -26.42
C MET A 1 13.64 16.26 -25.02
N LYS A 2 14.71 15.49 -24.74
CA LYS A 2 14.96 14.90 -23.41
C LYS A 2 15.14 15.95 -22.29
N LEU A 3 15.86 17.05 -22.54
CA LEU A 3 16.09 18.11 -21.56
C LEU A 3 14.77 18.77 -21.12
N VAL A 4 13.92 19.16 -22.07
CA VAL A 4 12.62 19.80 -21.80
C VAL A 4 11.71 18.87 -20.98
N LYS A 5 11.63 17.58 -21.35
CA LYS A 5 10.87 16.57 -20.58
C LYS A 5 11.37 16.44 -19.15
N ASN A 6 12.68 16.46 -18.94
CA ASN A 6 13.28 16.39 -17.60
C ASN A 6 12.96 17.64 -16.76
N ILE A 7 13.02 18.83 -17.35
CA ILE A 7 12.67 20.08 -16.65
C ILE A 7 11.19 20.02 -16.23
N ILE A 8 10.30 19.73 -17.17
CA ILE A 8 8.86 19.63 -16.88
C ILE A 8 8.59 18.62 -15.75
N ALA A 9 9.16 17.40 -15.83
CA ALA A 9 8.95 16.38 -14.82
C ALA A 9 9.46 16.78 -13.42
N ARG A 10 10.54 17.56 -13.33
CA ARG A 10 11.05 18.09 -12.06
C ARG A 10 10.18 19.23 -11.53
N THR A 11 9.70 20.13 -12.39
CA THR A 11 8.75 21.18 -12.00
C THR A 11 7.45 20.55 -11.47
N LEU A 12 6.93 19.53 -12.15
CA LEU A 12 5.75 18.80 -11.71
C LEU A 12 6.00 18.02 -10.39
N ALA A 13 7.23 17.54 -10.15
CA ALA A 13 7.58 16.91 -8.89
C ALA A 13 7.56 17.90 -7.71
N ILE A 14 8.06 19.13 -7.92
CA ILE A 14 7.97 20.21 -6.92
C ILE A 14 6.51 20.57 -6.68
N TRP A 15 5.73 20.75 -7.74
CA TRP A 15 4.29 20.99 -7.62
C TRP A 15 3.59 19.90 -6.82
N ALA A 16 3.78 18.63 -7.17
CA ALA A 16 3.17 17.49 -6.47
C ALA A 16 3.58 17.46 -4.98
N LEU A 17 4.85 17.80 -4.66
CA LEU A 17 5.32 17.87 -3.28
C LEU A 17 4.64 19.02 -2.51
N LEU A 18 4.50 20.19 -3.11
CA LEU A 18 3.81 21.34 -2.52
C LEU A 18 2.33 21.02 -2.28
N VAL A 19 1.65 20.42 -3.28
CA VAL A 19 0.25 19.97 -3.14
C VAL A 19 0.11 18.96 -2.03
N PHE A 20 1.02 17.96 -1.96
CA PHE A 20 1.00 16.94 -0.91
C PHE A 20 1.15 17.58 0.49
N ALA A 21 2.13 18.45 0.66
CA ALA A 21 2.39 19.12 1.92
C ALA A 21 1.22 20.04 2.34
N SER A 22 0.75 20.90 1.43
CA SER A 22 -0.35 21.83 1.72
C SER A 22 -1.65 21.10 2.06
N THR A 23 -2.00 20.08 1.27
CA THR A 23 -3.20 19.27 1.56
C THR A 23 -3.03 18.44 2.82
N MET A 24 -1.82 17.96 3.15
CA MET A 24 -1.53 17.29 4.44
C MET A 24 -1.88 18.20 5.62
N PHE A 25 -1.48 19.49 5.59
CA PHE A 25 -1.80 20.43 6.66
C PHE A 25 -3.31 20.63 6.82
N ILE A 26 -4.06 20.70 5.71
CA ILE A 26 -5.53 20.83 5.75
C ILE A 26 -6.15 19.59 6.43
N PHE A 27 -5.72 18.40 6.02
CA PHE A 27 -6.28 17.15 6.55
C PHE A 27 -5.76 16.75 7.94
N LEU A 28 -4.65 17.34 8.41
CA LEU A 28 -4.06 17.04 9.72
C LEU A 28 -5.07 17.21 10.86
N TRP A 29 -5.90 18.25 10.83
CA TRP A 29 -6.92 18.52 11.82
C TRP A 29 -7.94 17.38 11.94
N PHE A 30 -8.33 16.78 10.83
CA PHE A 30 -9.22 15.62 10.84
C PHE A 30 -8.55 14.39 11.45
N TYR A 31 -7.24 14.21 11.25
CA TYR A 31 -6.53 13.09 11.87
C TYR A 31 -6.37 13.22 13.39
N LEU A 32 -6.49 14.42 13.97
CA LEU A 32 -6.46 14.58 15.43
C LEU A 32 -7.60 13.81 16.11
N LEU A 33 -8.74 13.64 15.45
CA LEU A 33 -9.83 12.82 15.98
C LEU A 33 -9.47 11.34 16.12
N CYS A 34 -8.44 10.86 15.41
CA CYS A 34 -7.94 9.50 15.59
C CYS A 34 -7.36 9.22 16.98
N PHE A 35 -7.00 10.26 17.75
CA PHE A 35 -6.56 10.09 19.14
C PHE A 35 -7.70 9.71 20.09
N ILE A 36 -8.93 10.08 19.76
CA ILE A 36 -10.12 9.84 20.59
C ILE A 36 -10.69 8.43 20.33
N PHE A 37 -10.53 7.92 19.11
CA PHE A 37 -11.14 6.67 18.70
C PHE A 37 -10.22 5.46 18.96
N SER A 38 -10.85 4.30 19.23
CA SER A 38 -10.19 2.99 19.27
C SER A 38 -10.44 2.20 17.99
N ASP A 39 -9.62 1.14 17.72
CA ASP A 39 -9.87 0.22 16.63
C ASP A 39 -11.11 -0.67 16.93
N PRO A 40 -11.89 -1.05 15.92
CA PRO A 40 -11.65 -0.83 14.48
C PRO A 40 -12.15 0.51 13.93
N PHE A 41 -12.86 1.31 14.75
CA PHE A 41 -13.46 2.57 14.30
C PHE A 41 -12.40 3.60 13.90
N LYS A 42 -11.31 3.72 14.66
CA LYS A 42 -10.15 4.57 14.34
C LYS A 42 -9.64 4.31 12.92
N THR A 43 -9.38 3.05 12.58
CA THR A 43 -8.85 2.67 11.27
C THR A 43 -9.85 2.93 10.14
N ARG A 44 -11.16 2.72 10.39
CA ARG A 44 -12.22 3.06 9.42
C ARG A 44 -12.31 4.56 9.17
N TYR A 45 -12.25 5.36 10.23
CA TYR A 45 -12.24 6.82 10.15
C TYR A 45 -11.01 7.33 9.42
N HIS A 46 -9.81 6.89 9.85
CA HIS A 46 -8.54 7.21 9.21
C HIS A 46 -8.56 6.92 7.70
N ARG A 47 -9.09 5.75 7.31
CA ARG A 47 -9.23 5.39 5.90
C ARG A 47 -10.08 6.40 5.13
N ARG A 48 -11.23 6.85 5.67
CA ARG A 48 -12.10 7.84 5.01
C ARG A 48 -11.42 9.19 4.84
N VAL A 49 -10.76 9.67 5.89
CA VAL A 49 -9.98 10.92 5.82
C VAL A 49 -8.87 10.81 4.76
N SER A 50 -8.15 9.68 4.74
CA SER A 50 -7.10 9.41 3.75
C SER A 50 -7.64 9.30 2.32
N GLN A 51 -8.86 8.77 2.12
CA GLN A 51 -9.50 8.74 0.81
C GLN A 51 -9.77 10.16 0.28
N MET A 52 -10.31 11.03 1.12
CA MET A 52 -10.57 12.43 0.75
C MET A 52 -9.25 13.16 0.46
N TRP A 53 -8.25 13.02 1.33
CA TRP A 53 -6.96 13.65 1.15
C TRP A 53 -6.26 13.18 -0.13
N MET A 54 -6.13 11.87 -0.31
CA MET A 54 -5.44 11.33 -1.49
C MET A 54 -6.23 11.53 -2.78
N GLY A 55 -7.58 11.56 -2.71
CA GLY A 55 -8.43 11.95 -3.83
C GLY A 55 -8.14 13.38 -4.29
N LEU A 56 -8.09 14.33 -3.36
CA LEU A 56 -7.74 15.73 -3.64
C LEU A 56 -6.31 15.85 -4.18
N PHE A 57 -5.34 15.16 -3.54
CA PHE A 57 -3.95 15.15 -4.01
C PHE A 57 -3.83 14.65 -5.44
N LEU A 58 -4.45 13.51 -5.78
CA LEU A 58 -4.39 12.93 -7.12
C LEU A 58 -5.01 13.88 -8.15
N PHE A 59 -6.15 14.49 -7.84
CA PHE A 59 -6.81 15.46 -8.69
C PHE A 59 -5.91 16.67 -8.99
N LEU A 60 -5.38 17.31 -7.95
CA LEU A 60 -4.52 18.50 -8.09
C LEU A 60 -3.15 18.20 -8.72
N SER A 61 -2.67 16.97 -8.61
CA SER A 61 -1.44 16.51 -9.26
C SER A 61 -1.64 16.00 -10.68
N GLY A 62 -2.88 16.05 -11.22
CA GLY A 62 -3.21 15.61 -12.57
C GLY A 62 -3.17 14.09 -12.76
N CYS A 63 -3.31 13.32 -11.68
CA CYS A 63 -3.38 11.87 -11.73
C CYS A 63 -4.82 11.37 -11.66
N SER A 64 -5.13 10.36 -12.45
CA SER A 64 -6.38 9.59 -12.31
C SER A 64 -6.10 8.24 -11.63
N PHE A 65 -7.07 7.75 -10.88
CA PHE A 65 -6.94 6.49 -10.15
C PHE A 65 -8.18 5.62 -10.34
N ARG A 66 -7.97 4.36 -10.68
CA ARG A 66 -9.04 3.39 -10.88
C ARG A 66 -8.76 2.10 -10.11
N VAL A 67 -9.81 1.57 -9.48
CA VAL A 67 -9.79 0.28 -8.78
C VAL A 67 -10.72 -0.70 -9.51
N LYS A 68 -10.19 -1.88 -9.86
CA LYS A 68 -10.93 -3.01 -10.42
C LYS A 68 -10.97 -4.18 -9.42
N GLY A 69 -11.98 -5.05 -9.53
CA GLY A 69 -12.08 -6.26 -8.71
C GLY A 69 -12.56 -6.01 -7.28
N LYS A 70 -13.23 -4.89 -7.00
CA LYS A 70 -13.74 -4.56 -5.64
C LYS A 70 -14.71 -5.60 -5.11
N GLU A 71 -15.41 -6.30 -5.99
CA GLU A 71 -16.36 -7.37 -5.70
C GLU A 71 -15.74 -8.56 -4.97
N VAL A 72 -14.43 -8.81 -5.13
CA VAL A 72 -13.70 -9.86 -4.41
C VAL A 72 -13.85 -9.74 -2.89
N PHE A 73 -14.03 -8.54 -2.37
CA PHE A 73 -14.21 -8.30 -0.94
C PHE A 73 -15.62 -8.59 -0.43
N LYS A 74 -16.62 -8.80 -1.32
CA LYS A 74 -18.00 -9.04 -0.90
C LYS A 74 -18.17 -10.43 -0.30
N GLY A 75 -18.81 -10.49 0.87
CA GLY A 75 -19.10 -11.77 1.56
C GLY A 75 -17.90 -12.50 2.12
N MET A 76 -16.68 -11.94 1.99
CA MET A 76 -15.47 -12.57 2.50
C MET A 76 -15.14 -12.12 3.94
N PRO A 77 -14.52 -12.99 4.76
CA PRO A 77 -13.90 -12.57 6.00
C PRO A 77 -12.78 -11.56 5.74
N ASN A 78 -12.28 -10.93 6.79
CA ASN A 78 -11.07 -10.10 6.69
C ASN A 78 -9.87 -10.94 6.23
N ALA A 79 -8.93 -10.30 5.54
CA ALA A 79 -7.92 -10.96 4.75
C ALA A 79 -6.53 -10.35 4.92
N VAL A 80 -5.52 -11.10 4.51
CA VAL A 80 -4.16 -10.58 4.25
C VAL A 80 -4.14 -10.09 2.80
N VAL A 81 -4.04 -8.79 2.61
CA VAL A 81 -3.93 -8.18 1.27
C VAL A 81 -2.46 -8.04 0.91
N VAL A 82 -2.07 -8.55 -0.24
CA VAL A 82 -0.69 -8.55 -0.72
C VAL A 82 -0.56 -7.66 -1.96
N CYS A 83 0.27 -6.62 -1.88
CA CYS A 83 0.50 -5.67 -2.99
C CYS A 83 1.94 -5.69 -3.47
N ASN A 84 2.17 -5.46 -4.78
CA ASN A 84 3.48 -5.14 -5.32
C ASN A 84 3.89 -3.71 -4.91
N HIS A 85 5.21 -3.46 -4.85
CA HIS A 85 5.74 -2.18 -4.38
C HIS A 85 6.74 -1.57 -5.36
N ASN A 86 6.32 -0.56 -6.10
CA ASN A 86 7.10 0.09 -7.17
C ASN A 86 7.47 1.55 -6.83
N SER A 87 6.63 2.23 -6.05
CA SER A 87 6.70 3.67 -5.85
C SER A 87 6.38 4.09 -4.42
N LEU A 88 6.79 5.29 -4.02
CA LEU A 88 6.37 5.88 -2.73
C LEU A 88 4.87 6.13 -2.66
N ILE A 89 4.21 6.35 -3.79
CA ILE A 89 2.78 6.61 -3.85
C ILE A 89 1.93 5.35 -3.61
N ASP A 90 2.50 4.14 -3.71
CA ASP A 90 1.73 2.90 -3.60
C ASP A 90 0.98 2.79 -2.27
N ILE A 91 1.65 3.08 -1.15
CA ILE A 91 1.05 3.00 0.20
C ILE A 91 -0.04 4.05 0.40
N PRO A 92 0.19 5.34 0.10
CA PRO A 92 -0.83 6.37 0.21
C PRO A 92 -2.09 6.11 -0.61
N ILE A 93 -1.99 5.41 -1.75
CA ILE A 93 -3.18 5.11 -2.57
C ILE A 93 -3.81 3.77 -2.22
N SER A 94 -3.05 2.71 -1.94
CA SER A 94 -3.64 1.39 -1.69
C SER A 94 -4.41 1.36 -0.37
N THR A 95 -3.78 1.84 0.72
CA THR A 95 -4.39 1.81 2.06
C THR A 95 -5.79 2.43 2.10
N PRO A 96 -6.02 3.66 1.59
CA PRO A 96 -7.35 4.25 1.63
C PRO A 96 -8.32 3.71 0.59
N PHE A 97 -7.84 3.31 -0.61
CA PHE A 97 -8.74 2.96 -1.72
C PHE A 97 -9.07 1.47 -1.80
N LEU A 98 -8.45 0.60 -0.99
CA LEU A 98 -8.96 -0.74 -0.78
C LEU A 98 -10.39 -0.69 -0.21
N PRO A 99 -11.28 -1.64 -0.59
CA PRO A 99 -12.70 -1.60 -0.20
C PRO A 99 -12.92 -1.59 1.31
N ARG A 100 -12.06 -2.23 2.10
CA ARG A 100 -12.17 -2.32 3.54
C ARG A 100 -11.05 -1.62 4.29
N ALA A 101 -11.30 -1.30 5.55
CA ALA A 101 -10.31 -0.71 6.44
C ALA A 101 -9.19 -1.72 6.72
N ASN A 102 -7.96 -1.25 6.62
CA ASN A 102 -6.76 -2.07 6.72
C ASN A 102 -5.64 -1.32 7.43
N LYS A 103 -4.70 -2.07 7.97
CA LYS A 103 -3.41 -1.54 8.42
C LYS A 103 -2.27 -2.12 7.59
N THR A 104 -1.22 -1.34 7.37
CA THR A 104 -0.04 -1.82 6.64
C THR A 104 1.16 -1.98 7.58
N ILE A 105 2.15 -2.78 7.14
CA ILE A 105 3.43 -2.87 7.85
C ILE A 105 4.27 -1.63 7.51
N ALA A 106 4.83 -1.03 8.53
CA ALA A 106 5.56 0.21 8.44
C ALA A 106 6.98 0.14 9.02
N LYS A 107 7.92 0.74 8.32
CA LYS A 107 9.28 0.90 8.82
C LYS A 107 9.31 1.95 9.93
N LYS A 108 9.93 1.65 11.07
CA LYS A 108 10.07 2.53 12.24
C LYS A 108 10.57 3.95 11.90
N SER A 109 11.46 4.10 10.90
CA SER A 109 12.00 5.41 10.54
C SER A 109 10.96 6.44 10.06
N PHE A 110 9.82 6.00 9.49
CA PHE A 110 8.77 6.93 9.04
C PHE A 110 7.96 7.53 10.19
N VAL A 111 7.98 6.88 11.35
CA VAL A 111 7.30 7.38 12.55
C VAL A 111 7.90 8.69 13.07
N TYR A 112 9.17 8.94 12.76
CA TYR A 112 9.91 10.14 13.20
C TYR A 112 9.78 11.32 12.23
N VAL A 113 9.09 11.15 11.09
CA VAL A 113 8.82 12.28 10.19
C VAL A 113 7.80 13.21 10.85
N PRO A 114 8.13 14.49 11.10
CA PRO A 114 7.24 15.42 11.76
C PRO A 114 5.84 15.46 11.12
N LEU A 115 4.79 15.51 11.92
CA LEU A 115 3.37 15.51 11.54
C LEU A 115 2.94 14.24 10.78
N PHE A 116 3.64 13.88 9.71
CA PHE A 116 3.34 12.67 8.94
C PHE A 116 3.44 11.39 9.79
N GLY A 117 4.40 11.35 10.72
CA GLY A 117 4.57 10.21 11.62
C GLY A 117 3.34 9.93 12.48
N TRP A 118 2.56 10.94 12.87
CA TRP A 118 1.30 10.75 13.59
C TRP A 118 0.24 10.08 12.71
N ILE A 119 0.02 10.61 11.51
CA ILE A 119 -0.90 10.02 10.53
C ILE A 119 -0.53 8.57 10.25
N TYR A 120 0.77 8.34 10.06
CA TYR A 120 1.34 7.05 9.73
C TYR A 120 1.11 5.99 10.83
N ARG A 121 1.27 6.36 12.11
CA ARG A 121 1.07 5.45 13.27
C ARG A 121 -0.35 4.89 13.34
N PHE A 122 -1.37 5.66 12.99
CA PHE A 122 -2.76 5.22 13.08
C PHE A 122 -3.10 4.11 12.09
N ALA A 123 -2.43 4.08 10.94
CA ALA A 123 -2.71 3.15 9.84
C ALA A 123 -1.72 1.99 9.76
N THR A 124 -0.78 1.86 10.72
CA THR A 124 0.34 0.93 10.52
C THR A 124 0.63 0.06 11.73
N VAL A 125 1.17 -1.13 11.45
CA VAL A 125 1.91 -1.96 12.41
C VAL A 125 3.39 -1.67 12.22
N ILE A 126 4.03 -1.10 13.23
CA ILE A 126 5.42 -0.66 13.15
C ILE A 126 6.33 -1.86 13.33
N VAL A 127 7.37 -1.99 12.50
CA VAL A 127 8.38 -3.03 12.60
C VAL A 127 9.80 -2.46 12.50
N ASP A 128 10.65 -2.86 13.41
CA ASP A 128 12.10 -2.77 13.24
C ASP A 128 12.61 -4.10 12.68
N ARG A 129 12.95 -4.11 11.39
CA ARG A 129 13.32 -5.35 10.69
C ARG A 129 14.68 -5.91 11.12
N LYS A 130 15.49 -5.11 11.80
CA LYS A 130 16.82 -5.52 12.30
C LYS A 130 16.73 -6.20 13.66
N ASP A 131 15.67 -5.96 14.41
CA ASP A 131 15.45 -6.53 15.73
C ASP A 131 14.51 -7.74 15.65
N HIS A 132 14.97 -8.87 16.20
CA HIS A 132 14.20 -10.12 16.23
C HIS A 132 12.94 -9.99 17.09
N ASN A 133 13.05 -9.36 18.26
CA ASN A 133 11.92 -9.18 19.17
C ASN A 133 10.85 -8.27 18.55
N SER A 134 11.27 -7.19 17.89
CA SER A 134 10.37 -6.31 17.17
C SER A 134 9.65 -7.01 15.99
N ARG A 135 10.30 -7.98 15.34
CA ARG A 135 9.64 -8.79 14.30
C ARG A 135 8.57 -9.71 14.88
N LYS A 136 8.83 -10.34 16.03
CA LYS A 136 7.85 -11.19 16.73
C LYS A 136 6.67 -10.35 17.20
N GLU A 137 6.93 -9.25 17.90
CA GLU A 137 5.89 -8.33 18.36
C GLU A 137 5.04 -7.79 17.20
N SER A 138 5.67 -7.43 16.08
CA SER A 138 4.94 -6.98 14.89
C SER A 138 4.04 -8.07 14.34
N PHE A 139 4.46 -9.32 14.36
CA PHE A 139 3.66 -10.45 13.91
C PHE A 139 2.43 -10.62 14.81
N ASP A 140 2.59 -10.60 16.12
CA ASP A 140 1.49 -10.68 17.09
C ASP A 140 0.51 -9.49 16.90
N ASN A 141 1.03 -8.31 16.62
CA ASN A 141 0.21 -7.14 16.33
C ASN A 141 -0.55 -7.26 15.00
N MET A 142 0.01 -7.91 13.97
CA MET A 142 -0.71 -8.22 12.74
C MET A 142 -1.87 -9.20 12.97
N VAL A 143 -1.65 -10.23 13.82
CA VAL A 143 -2.71 -11.16 14.23
C VAL A 143 -3.84 -10.40 14.95
N LYS A 144 -3.50 -9.48 15.88
CA LYS A 144 -4.49 -8.63 16.56
C LYS A 144 -5.29 -7.77 15.58
N VAL A 145 -4.65 -7.21 14.54
CA VAL A 145 -5.35 -6.46 13.49
C VAL A 145 -6.41 -7.31 12.80
N LEU A 146 -6.04 -8.53 12.42
CA LEU A 146 -6.98 -9.48 11.80
C LEU A 146 -8.10 -9.89 12.76
N ASN A 147 -7.80 -10.14 14.04
CA ASN A 147 -8.80 -10.50 15.05
C ASN A 147 -9.79 -9.35 15.33
N ASN A 148 -9.38 -8.10 15.13
CA ASN A 148 -10.25 -6.93 15.22
C ASN A 148 -11.11 -6.70 13.97
N GLY A 149 -11.14 -7.65 13.03
CA GLY A 149 -11.96 -7.57 11.81
C GLY A 149 -11.44 -6.57 10.77
N LEU A 150 -10.17 -6.15 10.88
CA LEU A 150 -9.48 -5.32 9.89
C LEU A 150 -8.67 -6.19 8.93
N ASP A 151 -8.43 -5.69 7.71
CA ASP A 151 -7.50 -6.35 6.79
C ASP A 151 -6.04 -5.97 7.12
N MET A 152 -5.11 -6.87 6.81
CA MET A 152 -3.68 -6.58 6.92
C MET A 152 -3.06 -6.43 5.54
N LEU A 153 -2.65 -5.20 5.18
CA LEU A 153 -2.00 -4.91 3.90
C LEU A 153 -0.49 -5.08 4.02
N ILE A 154 0.08 -5.91 3.16
CA ILE A 154 1.51 -6.23 3.18
C ILE A 154 2.11 -6.09 1.79
N TYR A 155 3.29 -5.47 1.73
CA TYR A 155 4.14 -5.45 0.54
C TYR A 155 5.24 -6.50 0.71
N PRO A 156 5.06 -7.73 0.19
CA PRO A 156 5.95 -8.85 0.50
C PRO A 156 7.34 -8.69 -0.09
N GLU A 157 7.53 -7.83 -1.07
CA GLU A 157 8.84 -7.44 -1.61
C GLU A 157 9.73 -6.72 -0.57
N GLY A 158 9.15 -6.24 0.51
CA GLY A 158 9.84 -5.58 1.62
C GLY A 158 10.42 -4.20 1.31
N THR A 159 10.73 -3.91 0.07
CA THR A 159 11.24 -2.62 -0.42
C THR A 159 10.73 -2.39 -1.84
N ARG A 160 10.73 -1.12 -2.28
CA ARG A 160 10.35 -0.77 -3.65
C ARG A 160 11.16 -1.55 -4.68
N ASN A 161 10.49 -2.06 -5.69
CA ASN A 161 11.12 -2.71 -6.83
C ASN A 161 11.77 -1.66 -7.75
N LYS A 162 13.10 -1.64 -7.75
CA LYS A 162 13.91 -0.75 -8.58
C LYS A 162 14.49 -1.46 -9.81
N THR A 163 14.19 -2.76 -9.96
CA THR A 163 14.67 -3.60 -11.07
C THR A 163 13.75 -3.51 -12.28
N THR A 164 14.10 -4.15 -13.36
CA THR A 164 13.24 -4.31 -14.55
C THR A 164 12.24 -5.44 -14.40
N GLU A 165 12.47 -6.35 -13.46
CA GLU A 165 11.59 -7.48 -13.18
C GLU A 165 10.18 -7.04 -12.76
N PRO A 166 9.15 -7.81 -13.08
CA PRO A 166 7.77 -7.51 -12.72
C PRO A 166 7.59 -7.39 -11.20
N LEU A 167 8.17 -8.29 -10.46
CA LEU A 167 8.15 -8.36 -8.99
C LEU A 167 9.53 -8.75 -8.46
N LYS A 168 9.85 -8.38 -7.24
CA LYS A 168 10.97 -8.94 -6.48
C LYS A 168 10.54 -10.21 -5.77
N SER A 169 11.50 -10.98 -5.27
CA SER A 169 11.24 -12.11 -4.38
C SER A 169 10.42 -11.68 -3.16
N PHE A 170 9.51 -12.54 -2.72
CA PHE A 170 8.63 -12.29 -1.60
C PHE A 170 9.22 -12.83 -0.29
N TYR A 171 9.11 -12.03 0.77
CA TYR A 171 9.36 -12.46 2.15
C TYR A 171 8.16 -13.25 2.69
N ASP A 172 8.41 -14.13 3.63
CA ASP A 172 7.46 -15.12 4.15
C ASP A 172 6.34 -14.55 5.03
N GLY A 173 6.51 -13.34 5.58
CA GLY A 173 5.65 -12.81 6.66
C GLY A 173 4.16 -12.80 6.36
N ALA A 174 3.75 -12.43 5.14
CA ALA A 174 2.34 -12.40 4.73
C ALA A 174 1.74 -13.82 4.64
N PHE A 175 2.51 -14.76 4.11
CA PHE A 175 2.07 -16.13 3.87
C PHE A 175 2.02 -16.92 5.17
N LYS A 176 3.00 -16.72 6.06
CA LYS A 176 2.98 -17.23 7.43
C LYS A 176 1.74 -16.73 8.18
N LEU A 177 1.46 -15.42 8.11
CA LEU A 177 0.29 -14.82 8.75
C LEU A 177 -1.02 -15.44 8.23
N SER A 178 -1.14 -15.63 6.92
CA SER A 178 -2.32 -16.23 6.30
C SER A 178 -2.53 -17.68 6.77
N VAL A 179 -1.49 -18.52 6.75
CA VAL A 179 -1.56 -19.91 7.17
C VAL A 179 -1.89 -20.03 8.66
N GLU A 180 -1.23 -19.26 9.53
CA GLU A 180 -1.46 -19.34 10.98
C GLU A 180 -2.84 -18.81 11.41
N THR A 181 -3.34 -17.79 10.72
CA THR A 181 -4.65 -17.20 11.04
C THR A 181 -5.80 -17.77 10.22
N GLN A 182 -5.52 -18.68 9.29
CA GLN A 182 -6.49 -19.25 8.35
C GLN A 182 -7.29 -18.17 7.58
N LYS A 183 -6.64 -17.00 7.34
CA LYS A 183 -7.24 -15.91 6.57
C LYS A 183 -6.77 -15.95 5.10
N PRO A 184 -7.68 -15.71 4.13
CA PRO A 184 -7.32 -15.71 2.72
C PRO A 184 -6.31 -14.61 2.39
N ILE A 185 -5.52 -14.84 1.34
CA ILE A 185 -4.71 -13.80 0.70
C ILE A 185 -5.51 -13.20 -0.46
N ILE A 186 -5.56 -11.87 -0.51
CA ILE A 186 -6.10 -11.15 -1.67
C ILE A 186 -4.91 -10.47 -2.37
N PRO A 187 -4.48 -10.98 -3.54
CA PRO A 187 -3.44 -10.34 -4.31
C PRO A 187 -3.96 -9.06 -4.95
N VAL A 188 -3.15 -8.00 -4.94
CA VAL A 188 -3.46 -6.71 -5.54
C VAL A 188 -2.27 -6.25 -6.36
N VAL A 189 -2.52 -5.88 -7.62
CA VAL A 189 -1.50 -5.39 -8.54
C VAL A 189 -1.73 -3.91 -8.82
N ILE A 190 -0.72 -3.09 -8.47
CA ILE A 190 -0.71 -1.65 -8.73
C ILE A 190 0.16 -1.40 -9.95
N LEU A 191 -0.40 -0.74 -10.96
CA LEU A 191 0.22 -0.49 -12.25
C LEU A 191 0.52 1.01 -12.43
N ASN A 192 1.53 1.31 -13.23
CA ASN A 192 1.94 2.64 -13.67
C ASN A 192 2.58 3.56 -12.62
N THR A 193 2.54 3.25 -11.33
CA THR A 193 3.13 4.11 -10.29
C THR A 193 4.63 4.31 -10.46
N LYS A 194 5.35 3.31 -11.00
CA LYS A 194 6.77 3.41 -11.34
C LYS A 194 7.06 4.45 -12.43
N LYS A 195 6.11 4.67 -13.35
CA LYS A 195 6.22 5.69 -14.41
C LYS A 195 5.90 7.08 -13.88
N ILE A 196 4.94 7.17 -12.96
CA ILE A 196 4.43 8.43 -12.40
C ILE A 196 5.40 9.01 -11.39
N LEU A 197 5.82 8.22 -10.40
CA LEU A 197 6.77 8.61 -9.36
C LEU A 197 7.87 7.54 -9.23
N PRO A 198 8.88 7.54 -10.12
CA PRO A 198 9.93 6.55 -10.13
C PRO A 198 10.82 6.66 -8.88
N ALA A 199 11.47 5.55 -8.50
CA ALA A 199 12.45 5.56 -7.41
C ALA A 199 13.73 6.32 -7.77
N ARG A 200 14.04 6.42 -9.06
CA ARG A 200 15.13 7.21 -9.68
C ARG A 200 14.68 7.69 -11.07
N PRO A 201 15.02 8.92 -11.48
CA PRO A 201 15.72 9.95 -10.72
C PRO A 201 14.87 10.52 -9.57
N ILE A 202 15.54 11.08 -8.55
CA ILE A 202 14.87 11.77 -7.44
C ILE A 202 14.25 13.08 -7.97
N LEU A 203 13.15 13.54 -7.37
CA LEU A 203 12.37 14.71 -7.83
C LEU A 203 11.99 14.58 -9.31
N TYR A 204 11.24 13.54 -9.59
CA TYR A 204 10.70 13.28 -10.92
C TYR A 204 9.26 12.81 -10.78
N PHE A 205 8.34 13.53 -11.41
CA PHE A 205 6.92 13.21 -11.38
C PHE A 205 6.30 13.49 -12.75
N THR A 206 5.52 12.54 -13.22
CA THR A 206 4.75 12.69 -14.47
C THR A 206 3.31 12.30 -14.18
N PRO A 207 2.34 13.22 -14.32
CA PRO A 207 0.93 12.89 -14.17
C PRO A 207 0.52 11.73 -15.07
N GLY A 208 -0.43 10.94 -14.60
CA GLY A 208 -0.88 9.80 -15.37
C GLY A 208 -1.96 9.00 -14.67
N LYS A 209 -2.32 7.89 -15.31
CA LYS A 209 -3.35 6.97 -14.82
C LYS A 209 -2.72 5.88 -13.97
N ILE A 210 -3.21 5.73 -12.76
CA ILE A 210 -2.87 4.64 -11.85
C ILE A 210 -4.03 3.63 -11.85
N ASP A 211 -3.71 2.37 -12.07
CA ASP A 211 -4.67 1.29 -11.96
C ASP A 211 -4.29 0.37 -10.79
N MET A 212 -5.26 0.05 -9.92
CA MET A 212 -5.14 -0.94 -8.86
C MET A 212 -6.14 -2.06 -9.13
N HIS A 213 -5.63 -3.26 -9.37
CA HIS A 213 -6.41 -4.43 -9.72
C HIS A 213 -6.38 -5.43 -8.59
N ILE A 214 -7.55 -5.76 -8.05
CA ILE A 214 -7.76 -6.74 -7.00
C ILE A 214 -8.04 -8.07 -7.69
N LEU A 215 -7.25 -9.09 -7.40
CA LEU A 215 -7.33 -10.40 -8.02
C LEU A 215 -8.12 -11.36 -7.12
N PRO A 216 -8.59 -12.51 -7.65
CA PRO A 216 -9.28 -13.51 -6.85
C PRO A 216 -8.49 -13.93 -5.62
N ALA A 217 -9.19 -14.16 -4.53
CA ALA A 217 -8.57 -14.59 -3.27
C ALA A 217 -8.01 -16.00 -3.37
N ILE A 218 -6.87 -16.22 -2.71
CA ILE A 218 -6.23 -17.53 -2.57
C ILE A 218 -6.33 -17.91 -1.10
N TYR A 219 -6.94 -19.07 -0.85
CA TYR A 219 -7.16 -19.57 0.50
C TYR A 219 -5.97 -20.41 0.97
N PRO A 220 -5.59 -20.34 2.27
CA PRO A 220 -4.44 -21.08 2.80
C PRO A 220 -4.68 -22.59 2.95
N GLN A 221 -5.94 -23.06 2.90
CA GLN A 221 -6.27 -24.48 3.05
C GLN A 221 -5.60 -25.32 1.95
N GLY A 222 -4.89 -26.38 2.36
CA GLY A 222 -4.12 -27.24 1.47
C GLY A 222 -2.78 -26.67 1.02
N HIS A 223 -2.41 -25.48 1.48
CA HIS A 223 -1.12 -24.87 1.20
C HIS A 223 -0.19 -24.87 2.42
N THR A 224 1.08 -25.14 2.18
CA THR A 224 2.15 -24.71 3.09
C THR A 224 2.42 -23.23 2.89
N LYS A 225 3.15 -22.61 3.79
CA LYS A 225 3.62 -21.21 3.65
C LYS A 225 4.33 -20.99 2.29
N ASP A 226 5.18 -21.92 1.88
CA ASP A 226 6.00 -21.77 0.68
C ASP A 226 5.18 -22.01 -0.60
N SER A 227 4.29 -23.00 -0.62
CA SER A 227 3.41 -23.22 -1.77
C SER A 227 2.40 -22.08 -1.95
N LEU A 228 1.88 -21.48 -0.86
CA LEU A 228 1.01 -20.32 -0.91
C LEU A 228 1.77 -19.09 -1.44
N LYS A 229 3.00 -18.88 -0.97
CA LYS A 229 3.86 -17.81 -1.47
C LYS A 229 4.10 -17.91 -2.97
N GLN A 230 4.42 -19.11 -3.46
CA GLN A 230 4.66 -19.32 -4.88
C GLN A 230 3.39 -19.10 -5.70
N ALA A 231 2.25 -19.66 -5.29
CA ALA A 231 0.98 -19.45 -5.98
C ALA A 231 0.59 -17.97 -6.10
N VAL A 232 0.75 -17.20 -5.02
CA VAL A 232 0.46 -15.77 -5.04
C VAL A 232 1.46 -15.00 -5.92
N TYR A 233 2.75 -15.36 -5.87
CA TYR A 233 3.77 -14.76 -6.71
C TYR A 233 3.47 -14.96 -8.19
N ASP A 234 3.16 -16.18 -8.61
CA ASP A 234 2.90 -16.53 -10.00
C ASP A 234 1.68 -15.79 -10.56
N VAL A 235 0.58 -15.77 -9.78
CA VAL A 235 -0.63 -15.03 -10.15
C VAL A 235 -0.34 -13.53 -10.33
N MET A 236 0.38 -12.91 -9.39
CA MET A 236 0.68 -11.49 -9.46
C MET A 236 1.68 -11.16 -10.57
N ALA A 237 2.70 -11.98 -10.78
CA ALA A 237 3.73 -11.77 -11.80
C ALA A 237 3.14 -11.88 -13.20
N ASN A 238 2.38 -12.94 -13.47
CA ASN A 238 1.70 -13.14 -14.74
C ASN A 238 0.74 -11.99 -15.05
N TYR A 239 -0.09 -11.63 -14.06
CA TYR A 239 -1.02 -10.52 -14.22
C TYR A 239 -0.32 -9.18 -14.49
N TYR A 240 0.78 -8.92 -13.80
CA TYR A 240 1.58 -7.71 -14.01
C TYR A 240 2.15 -7.65 -15.43
N LEU A 241 2.74 -8.76 -15.92
CA LEU A 241 3.30 -8.86 -17.28
C LEU A 241 2.24 -8.63 -18.36
N GLU A 242 1.06 -9.22 -18.19
CA GLU A 242 -0.05 -9.09 -19.14
C GLU A 242 -0.64 -7.68 -19.22
N ASN A 243 -0.61 -6.92 -18.10
CA ASN A 243 -1.31 -5.65 -17.99
C ASN A 243 -0.39 -4.42 -17.89
N ASN A 244 0.91 -4.60 -17.67
CA ASN A 244 1.87 -3.51 -17.60
C ASN A 244 2.16 -2.96 -18.99
N GLY A 245 1.70 -1.73 -19.24
CA GLY A 245 1.89 -1.05 -20.53
C GLY A 245 0.69 -1.05 -21.45
N LYS A 246 -0.38 -1.77 -21.12
CA LYS A 246 -1.66 -1.59 -21.85
C LYS A 246 -2.22 -0.20 -21.55
N LYS A 247 -2.54 0.56 -22.62
CA LYS A 247 -3.10 1.93 -22.57
C LYS A 247 -4.57 1.93 -22.12
#